data_88655e19f30d3e47ca85a2189f3230fa
#
_entry.id   88655e19f30d3e47ca85a2189f3230fa
#
_cell.length_a   1.000
_cell.length_b   1.000
_cell.length_c   1.000
_cell.angle_alpha   90.00
_cell.angle_beta   90.00
_cell.angle_gamma   90.00
#
_symmetry.space_group_name_H-M   'P 1'
#
loop_
_entity.id
_entity.type
_entity.pdbx_description
1 polymer ?
#
loop_
_entity_poly.entity_id
_entity_poly.type
_entity_poly.pdbx_seq_one_letter_code
_entity_poly.pdbx_strand_id
1 'polypeptide(L)'
;IIANQGEKYDYLVATKGKNYALVYTYNGRKIALNMGKIAGDKVTATWYNPRNGEKTKIGIVANKGVQEFQPTGKKEDGNDWVLILTSNK
;
A
#
# COMPACT_ATOMS: atom_id res chain seq x y z
N ILE A 1 -8.03 4.74 6.39
CA ILE A 1 -6.84 4.88 5.58
C ILE A 1 -7.07 4.49 4.12
N ILE A 2 -7.84 3.44 3.86
CA ILE A 2 -8.11 3.02 2.48
C ILE A 2 -9.22 3.88 1.87
N ALA A 3 -8.94 4.50 0.72
CA ALA A 3 -9.89 5.37 0.05
C ALA A 3 -10.74 4.64 -0.99
N ASN A 4 -10.26 3.51 -1.51
CA ASN A 4 -10.96 2.79 -2.57
C ASN A 4 -11.21 1.32 -2.20
N GLN A 5 -11.70 1.08 -0.98
CA GLN A 5 -12.02 -0.26 -0.53
C GLN A 5 -13.01 -0.92 -1.47
N GLY A 6 -12.70 -2.15 -1.87
CA GLY A 6 -13.57 -2.91 -2.76
C GLY A 6 -14.52 -3.81 -1.98
N GLU A 7 -15.26 -4.63 -2.71
CA GLU A 7 -16.18 -5.59 -2.14
C GLU A 7 -15.70 -7.00 -2.46
N LYS A 8 -16.03 -7.95 -1.58
CA LYS A 8 -15.69 -9.35 -1.76
C LYS A 8 -14.20 -9.55 -2.03
N TYR A 9 -13.85 -10.02 -3.23
CA TYR A 9 -12.46 -10.36 -3.59
C TYR A 9 -11.58 -9.16 -3.89
N ASP A 10 -12.17 -7.96 -4.01
CA ASP A 10 -11.41 -6.73 -4.18
C ASP A 10 -11.02 -6.11 -2.84
N TYR A 11 -11.20 -6.84 -1.78
CA TYR A 11 -10.99 -6.40 -0.42
C TYR A 11 -9.53 -6.05 -0.17
N LEU A 12 -9.31 -4.96 0.54
CA LEU A 12 -7.98 -4.54 0.99
C LEU A 12 -7.92 -4.63 2.51
N VAL A 13 -6.80 -5.10 3.03
CA VAL A 13 -6.59 -5.20 4.47
C VAL A 13 -5.45 -4.26 4.85
N ALA A 14 -5.71 -3.36 5.78
CA ALA A 14 -4.71 -2.39 6.22
C ALA A 14 -4.45 -2.52 7.71
N THR A 15 -3.17 -2.41 8.08
CA THR A 15 -2.72 -2.36 9.47
C THR A 15 -1.77 -1.18 9.56
N LYS A 16 -1.87 -0.41 10.63
CA LYS A 16 -0.94 0.70 10.81
C LYS A 16 -0.48 0.83 12.26
N GLY A 17 0.73 1.33 12.42
CA GLY A 17 1.24 1.81 13.70
C GLY A 17 1.44 3.31 13.63
N LYS A 18 2.26 3.84 14.52
CA LYS A 18 2.54 5.28 14.56
C LYS A 18 3.39 5.73 13.37
N ASN A 19 4.36 4.92 12.98
CA ASN A 19 5.36 5.27 11.97
C ASN A 19 5.33 4.37 10.74
N TYR A 20 4.32 3.54 10.59
CA TYR A 20 4.25 2.62 9.47
C TYR A 20 2.80 2.26 9.14
N ALA A 21 2.60 1.78 7.94
CA ALA A 21 1.34 1.20 7.52
C ALA A 21 1.63 0.07 6.54
N LEU A 22 0.83 -0.98 6.60
CA LEU A 22 0.90 -2.12 5.69
C LEU A 22 -0.47 -2.29 5.07
N VAL A 23 -0.53 -2.41 3.74
CA VAL A 23 -1.79 -2.63 3.04
C VAL A 23 -1.62 -3.85 2.14
N TYR A 24 -2.47 -4.84 2.35
CA TYR A 24 -2.44 -6.08 1.58
C TYR A 24 -3.53 -6.08 0.53
N THR A 25 -3.17 -6.43 -0.71
CA THR A 25 -4.13 -6.70 -1.78
C THR A 25 -4.00 -8.14 -2.22
N TYR A 26 -5.13 -8.80 -2.34
CA TYR A 26 -5.22 -10.21 -2.71
C TYR A 26 -5.04 -10.43 -4.22
N ASN A 27 -5.40 -9.45 -5.03
CA ASN A 27 -5.48 -9.63 -6.48
C ASN A 27 -4.73 -8.57 -7.29
N GLY A 28 -3.83 -7.81 -6.66
CA GLY A 28 -3.02 -6.83 -7.38
C GLY A 28 -3.78 -5.61 -7.88
N ARG A 29 -4.90 -5.27 -7.26
CA ARG A 29 -5.67 -4.10 -7.64
C ARG A 29 -4.97 -2.81 -7.22
N LYS A 30 -5.34 -1.70 -7.88
CA LYS A 30 -4.87 -0.37 -7.49
C LYS A 30 -5.31 -0.07 -6.04
N ILE A 31 -4.41 0.51 -5.27
CA ILE A 31 -4.68 0.92 -3.90
C ILE A 31 -4.68 2.45 -3.84
N ALA A 32 -5.75 3.04 -3.33
CA ALA A 32 -5.80 4.47 -3.05
C ALA A 32 -5.93 4.65 -1.54
N LEU A 33 -5.09 5.49 -0.97
CA LEU A 33 -5.03 5.68 0.47
C LEU A 33 -5.22 7.14 0.85
N ASN A 34 -5.95 7.36 1.93
CA ASN A 34 -6.00 8.65 2.59
C ASN A 34 -4.76 8.78 3.44
N MET A 35 -3.86 9.67 3.05
CA MET A 35 -2.58 9.85 3.74
C MET A 35 -2.75 10.69 5.01
N GLY A 36 -1.66 10.84 5.77
CA GLY A 36 -1.68 11.62 7.01
C GLY A 36 -2.06 10.80 8.24
N LYS A 37 -2.13 9.47 8.11
CA LYS A 37 -2.52 8.59 9.22
C LYS A 37 -1.32 8.06 10.01
N ILE A 38 -0.12 8.22 9.48
CA ILE A 38 1.11 7.90 10.20
C ILE A 38 1.96 9.16 10.30
N ALA A 39 3.00 9.14 11.13
CA ALA A 39 3.79 10.33 11.40
C ALA A 39 4.64 10.76 10.19
N GLY A 40 5.02 12.04 10.16
CA GLY A 40 5.94 12.60 9.19
C GLY A 40 5.25 13.30 8.02
N ASP A 41 5.98 14.20 7.37
CA ASP A 41 5.48 14.94 6.21
C ASP A 41 5.54 14.12 4.94
N LYS A 42 6.40 13.11 4.92
CA LYS A 42 6.60 12.23 3.77
C LYS A 42 6.70 10.79 4.25
N VAL A 43 6.41 9.87 3.36
CA VAL A 43 6.54 8.45 3.63
C VAL A 43 7.32 7.77 2.51
N THR A 44 8.07 6.73 2.88
CA THR A 44 8.72 5.87 1.91
C THR A 44 7.76 4.73 1.59
N ALA A 45 7.50 4.52 0.31
CA ALA A 45 6.60 3.48 -0.14
C ALA A 45 7.41 2.36 -0.80
N THR A 46 7.07 1.12 -0.47
CA THR A 46 7.76 -0.07 -0.96
C THR A 46 6.72 -1.15 -1.26
N TRP A 47 6.88 -1.82 -2.39
CA TRP A 47 6.11 -3.03 -2.68
C TRP A 47 6.84 -4.25 -2.14
N TYR A 48 6.13 -5.10 -1.43
CA TYR A 48 6.63 -6.40 -0.99
C TYR A 48 5.83 -7.48 -1.69
N ASN A 49 6.53 -8.40 -2.35
CA ASN A 49 5.90 -9.54 -3.00
C ASN A 49 5.96 -10.74 -2.05
N PRO A 50 4.86 -11.10 -1.37
CA PRO A 50 4.88 -12.19 -0.39
C PRO A 50 5.08 -13.57 -1.02
N ARG A 51 4.93 -13.67 -2.35
CA ARG A 51 5.10 -14.95 -3.06
C ARG A 51 6.56 -15.34 -3.18
N ASN A 52 7.48 -14.37 -3.22
CA ASN A 52 8.91 -14.65 -3.36
C ASN A 52 9.80 -13.83 -2.43
N GLY A 53 9.23 -12.98 -1.60
CA GLY A 53 9.99 -12.18 -0.63
C GLY A 53 10.72 -10.97 -1.20
N GLU A 54 10.52 -10.64 -2.48
CA GLU A 54 11.18 -9.49 -3.07
C GLU A 54 10.54 -8.17 -2.65
N LYS A 55 11.38 -7.16 -2.50
CA LYS A 55 10.95 -5.80 -2.19
C LYS A 55 11.37 -4.87 -3.32
N THR A 56 10.46 -3.98 -3.71
CA THR A 56 10.74 -2.99 -4.75
C THR A 56 10.37 -1.63 -4.21
N LYS A 57 11.35 -0.74 -4.09
CA LYS A 57 11.09 0.61 -3.58
C LYS A 57 10.33 1.42 -4.63
N ILE A 58 9.19 1.98 -4.23
CA ILE A 58 8.42 2.88 -5.08
C ILE A 58 9.04 4.27 -5.04
N GLY A 59 9.36 4.77 -3.85
CA GLY A 59 9.92 6.08 -3.67
C GLY A 59 9.33 6.78 -2.45
N ILE A 60 9.53 8.09 -2.39
CA ILE A 60 9.06 8.92 -1.31
C ILE A 60 7.85 9.70 -1.81
N VAL A 61 6.75 9.67 -1.07
CA VAL A 61 5.51 10.36 -1.44
C VAL A 61 5.07 11.29 -0.31
N ALA A 62 4.29 12.31 -0.67
CA ALA A 62 3.74 13.23 0.32
C ALA A 62 2.74 12.51 1.20
N ASN A 63 2.79 12.78 2.51
CA ASN A 63 1.90 12.15 3.48
C ASN A 63 0.65 13.03 3.69
N LYS A 64 -0.03 13.32 2.58
CA LYS A 64 -1.25 14.14 2.61
C LYS A 64 -2.11 13.82 1.41
N GLY A 65 -3.41 14.07 1.55
CA GLY A 65 -4.37 13.85 0.48
C GLY A 65 -4.57 12.38 0.18
N VAL A 66 -4.94 12.07 -1.04
CA VAL A 66 -5.11 10.70 -1.51
C VAL A 66 -3.97 10.37 -2.44
N GLN A 67 -3.27 9.26 -2.15
CA GLN A 67 -2.19 8.75 -3.00
C GLN A 67 -2.61 7.40 -3.56
N GLU A 68 -2.26 7.15 -4.82
CA GLU A 68 -2.60 5.91 -5.50
C GLU A 68 -1.35 5.09 -5.76
N PHE A 69 -1.48 3.76 -5.62
CA PHE A 69 -0.37 2.83 -5.82
C PHE A 69 -0.87 1.68 -6.67
N GLN A 70 -0.14 1.35 -7.74
CA GLN A 70 -0.50 0.29 -8.66
C GLN A 70 0.54 -0.82 -8.61
N PRO A 71 0.15 -2.03 -8.18
CA PRO A 71 1.08 -3.17 -8.20
C PRO A 71 1.44 -3.57 -9.62
N THR A 72 2.56 -4.30 -9.75
CA THR A 72 2.99 -4.86 -11.02
C THR A 72 2.08 -6.02 -11.41
N GLY A 73 1.84 -6.17 -12.70
CA GLY A 73 1.05 -7.28 -13.23
C GLY A 73 -0.42 -6.92 -13.38
N LYS A 74 -1.23 -7.95 -13.63
CA LYS A 74 -2.65 -7.77 -13.84
C LYS A 74 -3.43 -7.95 -12.55
N LYS A 75 -4.58 -7.31 -12.49
CA LYS A 75 -5.55 -7.57 -11.42
C LYS A 75 -6.12 -8.96 -11.65
N GLU A 76 -5.70 -9.92 -10.85
CA GLU A 76 -6.17 -11.31 -10.94
C GLU A 76 -5.91 -12.02 -9.61
N ASP A 77 -6.67 -13.07 -9.33
CA ASP A 77 -6.50 -13.87 -8.13
C ASP A 77 -5.08 -14.42 -8.06
N GLY A 78 -4.46 -14.31 -6.88
CA GLY A 78 -3.11 -14.81 -6.67
C GLY A 78 -2.02 -13.79 -6.97
N ASN A 79 -2.34 -12.63 -7.52
CA ASN A 79 -1.36 -11.56 -7.68
C ASN A 79 -1.38 -10.66 -6.46
N ASP A 80 -1.01 -11.25 -5.32
CA ASP A 80 -1.07 -10.56 -4.04
C ASP A 80 0.20 -9.74 -3.77
N TRP A 81 -0.01 -8.59 -3.14
CA TRP A 81 1.06 -7.64 -2.84
C TRP A 81 0.82 -7.00 -1.48
N VAL A 82 1.91 -6.59 -0.84
CA VAL A 82 1.84 -5.78 0.37
C VAL A 82 2.49 -4.44 0.09
N LEU A 83 1.74 -3.37 0.32
CA LEU A 83 2.28 -2.02 0.25
C LEU A 83 2.79 -1.65 1.64
N ILE A 84 4.06 -1.30 1.73
CA ILE A 84 4.69 -0.91 2.99
C ILE A 84 4.95 0.59 2.95
N LEU A 85 4.40 1.30 3.92
CA LEU A 85 4.64 2.73 4.08
C LEU A 85 5.36 2.95 5.40
N THR A 86 6.44 3.71 5.36
CA THR A 86 7.18 4.05 6.58
C THR A 86 7.41 5.55 6.63
N SER A 87 7.38 6.10 7.86
CA SER A 87 7.65 7.53 8.05
C SER A 87 9.04 7.86 7.56
N ASN A 88 9.13 8.94 6.81
CA ASN A 88 10.40 9.46 6.34
C ASN A 88 10.59 10.84 6.94
N LYS A 89 11.42 10.90 7.97
CA LYS A 89 11.68 12.16 8.71
C LYS A 89 12.97 12.80 8.24
#